data_084590c50dc6effa009190a17abb80fc
#
_entry.id   084590c50dc6effa009190a17abb80fc
#
_cell.length_a   1.000
_cell.length_b   1.000
_cell.length_c   1.000
_cell.angle_alpha   90.00
_cell.angle_beta   90.00
_cell.angle_gamma   90.00
#
_symmetry.space_group_name_H-M   'P 1'
#
loop_
_entity.id
_entity.type
_entity.pdbx_description
1 polymer ?
#
loop_
_entity_poly.entity_id
_entity_poly.type
_entity_poly.pdbx_seq_one_letter_code
_entity_poly.pdbx_strand_id
1 'polypeptide(L)'
;QSELKIKLEEEVAEMDEVVVTGIFKKSQESFTGSVSTITEKELKSFRGRNLLSTLKNIDPTFNIIENNVYGADPNHLPEVQIRGTSSLPTVEDLKNETKVDLNTPLIILDGFEISLTRMLDLNDEDISSVTLLKDGSATAIYGSRGANGVIVIETKQPEAGKLRLSYRGSVNIEVPDLSDYDVLNAAEKLQLEENAGLYKDEWAHIEMALRKRQARIKQEIERGVDTYWLSKPLRTGVGHKHNLRLEGGGNDGFRYSASVQYNDILGVMKGSDRKTFNGNINLMYQQGKLLFRNNLEVGLSESNESPYGSFDQYVKLNPYWRERGEDGKVLKELEQKGDFWTTAPENPLYNATLDLVDKKTYTTITNNFDVEWKPWESLTLR
;
A
#
# COMPACT_ATOMS: atom_id res chain seq x y z
N GLN A 1 20.80 -3.76 -67.31
CA GLN A 1 21.03 -4.54 -66.07
C GLN A 1 20.97 -3.54 -64.94
N SER A 2 19.90 -3.58 -64.14
CA SER A 2 19.72 -2.75 -62.94
C SER A 2 20.31 -3.51 -61.74
N GLU A 3 21.35 -2.98 -61.12
CA GLU A 3 21.88 -3.52 -59.85
C GLU A 3 20.92 -3.15 -58.71
N LEU A 4 20.42 -4.17 -58.08
CA LEU A 4 19.59 -4.06 -56.86
C LEU A 4 20.55 -3.99 -55.67
N LYS A 5 20.76 -2.84 -55.04
CA LYS A 5 21.49 -2.71 -53.79
C LYS A 5 20.53 -2.95 -52.63
N ILE A 6 20.57 -4.16 -52.03
CA ILE A 6 19.86 -4.47 -50.79
C ILE A 6 20.75 -4.02 -49.64
N LYS A 7 20.30 -3.06 -48.85
CA LYS A 7 20.92 -2.65 -47.60
C LYS A 7 20.29 -3.50 -46.51
N LEU A 8 21.00 -4.46 -45.98
CA LEU A 8 20.60 -5.19 -44.78
C LEU A 8 20.78 -4.21 -43.60
N GLU A 9 19.72 -3.88 -42.92
CA GLU A 9 19.78 -3.29 -41.59
C GLU A 9 20.10 -4.42 -40.61
N GLU A 10 21.10 -4.21 -39.76
CA GLU A 10 21.37 -5.14 -38.65
C GLU A 10 20.09 -5.22 -37.80
N GLU A 11 19.53 -6.40 -37.74
CA GLU A 11 18.48 -6.73 -36.78
C GLU A 11 19.11 -6.56 -35.40
N VAL A 12 18.57 -5.64 -34.62
CA VAL A 12 18.97 -5.44 -33.21
C VAL A 12 18.76 -6.77 -32.52
N ALA A 13 19.81 -7.47 -32.17
CA ALA A 13 19.75 -8.69 -31.40
C ALA A 13 18.87 -8.39 -30.16
N GLU A 14 17.74 -9.07 -30.02
CA GLU A 14 16.96 -9.07 -28.79
C GLU A 14 17.93 -9.42 -27.69
N MET A 15 18.15 -8.49 -26.75
CA MET A 15 18.98 -8.79 -25.59
C MET A 15 18.28 -9.90 -24.83
N ASP A 16 18.96 -11.01 -24.64
CA ASP A 16 18.48 -12.16 -23.86
C ASP A 16 17.88 -11.65 -22.54
N GLU A 17 16.63 -11.95 -22.32
CA GLU A 17 15.91 -11.56 -21.11
C GLU A 17 16.62 -12.18 -19.90
N VAL A 18 17.14 -11.34 -19.01
CA VAL A 18 17.95 -11.79 -17.87
C VAL A 18 17.08 -11.85 -16.61
N VAL A 19 17.00 -13.03 -16.02
CA VAL A 19 16.34 -13.21 -14.72
C VAL A 19 17.30 -12.82 -13.60
N VAL A 20 16.87 -11.87 -12.78
CA VAL A 20 17.62 -11.45 -11.60
C VAL A 20 17.05 -12.16 -10.38
N THR A 21 17.86 -12.97 -9.74
CA THR A 21 17.47 -13.68 -8.51
C THR A 21 17.91 -12.96 -7.24
N GLY A 22 18.35 -11.70 -7.33
CA GLY A 22 18.89 -10.93 -6.21
C GLY A 22 20.35 -11.26 -5.86
N ILE A 23 20.78 -12.51 -6.12
CA ILE A 23 22.15 -12.96 -5.87
C ILE A 23 22.89 -13.18 -7.20
N PHE A 24 22.21 -13.72 -8.19
CA PHE A 24 22.78 -14.01 -9.51
C PHE A 24 21.91 -13.46 -10.62
N LYS A 25 22.57 -13.12 -11.75
CA LYS A 25 21.90 -12.83 -13.02
C LYS A 25 22.08 -14.03 -13.94
N LYS A 26 20.99 -14.63 -14.42
CA LYS A 26 21.00 -15.74 -15.36
C LYS A 26 20.13 -15.41 -16.56
N SER A 27 20.48 -15.94 -17.75
CA SER A 27 19.59 -15.83 -18.90
C SER A 27 18.28 -16.59 -18.60
N GLN A 28 17.16 -16.08 -19.07
CA GLN A 28 15.84 -16.67 -18.84
C GLN A 28 15.77 -18.11 -19.38
N GLU A 29 16.42 -18.40 -20.49
CA GLU A 29 16.51 -19.75 -21.07
C GLU A 29 17.19 -20.78 -20.16
N SER A 30 18.10 -20.35 -19.29
CA SER A 30 18.80 -21.23 -18.35
C SER A 30 18.07 -21.37 -17.00
N PHE A 31 16.90 -20.74 -16.85
CA PHE A 31 16.15 -20.73 -15.61
C PHE A 31 14.91 -21.63 -15.72
N THR A 32 14.82 -22.67 -14.91
CA THR A 32 13.73 -23.66 -14.96
C THR A 32 12.53 -23.31 -14.10
N GLY A 33 12.59 -22.20 -13.35
CA GLY A 33 11.55 -21.76 -12.42
C GLY A 33 10.52 -20.80 -13.04
N SER A 34 9.33 -20.71 -12.42
CA SER A 34 8.31 -19.72 -12.78
C SER A 34 8.71 -18.35 -12.26
N VAL A 35 9.08 -17.46 -13.17
CA VAL A 35 9.54 -16.11 -12.90
C VAL A 35 8.80 -15.12 -13.78
N SER A 36 8.48 -13.97 -13.23
CA SER A 36 7.95 -12.82 -13.98
C SER A 36 8.86 -11.62 -13.72
N THR A 37 9.48 -11.10 -14.75
CA THR A 37 10.31 -9.89 -14.67
C THR A 37 9.54 -8.72 -15.26
N ILE A 38 9.34 -7.70 -14.45
CA ILE A 38 8.65 -6.47 -14.80
C ILE A 38 9.71 -5.40 -15.03
N THR A 39 9.76 -4.91 -16.24
CA THR A 39 10.75 -3.94 -16.70
C THR A 39 10.39 -2.50 -16.31
N GLU A 40 11.37 -1.58 -16.33
CA GLU A 40 11.13 -0.15 -16.12
C GLU A 40 10.04 0.40 -17.06
N LYS A 41 9.99 -0.06 -18.31
CA LYS A 41 9.00 0.39 -19.30
C LYS A 41 7.59 0.00 -18.89
N GLU A 42 7.39 -1.22 -18.40
CA GLU A 42 6.11 -1.72 -17.90
C GLU A 42 5.71 -1.00 -16.61
N LEU A 43 6.64 -0.83 -15.65
CA LEU A 43 6.40 -0.06 -14.45
C LEU A 43 5.95 1.38 -14.76
N LYS A 44 6.53 2.01 -15.79
CA LYS A 44 6.12 3.34 -16.24
C LYS A 44 4.74 3.37 -16.91
N SER A 45 4.34 2.27 -17.59
CA SER A 45 3.09 2.20 -18.35
C SER A 45 1.87 1.94 -17.45
N PHE A 46 2.06 1.18 -16.36
CA PHE A 46 0.98 0.74 -15.45
C PHE A 46 1.08 1.39 -14.07
N ARG A 47 1.54 2.63 -14.00
CA ARG A 47 1.72 3.32 -12.73
C ARG A 47 0.46 3.34 -11.91
N GLY A 48 0.58 2.78 -10.71
CA GLY A 48 -0.42 2.86 -9.68
C GLY A 48 -0.08 3.94 -8.65
N ARG A 49 -0.82 3.93 -7.56
CA ARG A 49 -0.62 4.80 -6.40
C ARG A 49 0.74 4.58 -5.72
N ASN A 50 1.16 3.32 -5.67
CA ASN A 50 2.43 2.88 -5.13
C ASN A 50 2.93 1.66 -5.93
N LEU A 51 4.13 1.16 -5.61
CA LEU A 51 4.72 0.01 -6.29
C LEU A 51 3.83 -1.24 -6.21
N LEU A 52 3.19 -1.51 -5.06
CA LEU A 52 2.32 -2.69 -4.90
C LEU A 52 1.13 -2.65 -5.85
N SER A 53 0.44 -1.51 -5.95
CA SER A 53 -0.70 -1.36 -6.88
C SER A 53 -0.26 -1.44 -8.34
N THR A 54 0.94 -0.98 -8.66
CA THR A 54 1.54 -1.14 -9.98
C THR A 54 1.77 -2.62 -10.30
N LEU A 55 2.35 -3.39 -9.37
CA LEU A 55 2.58 -4.82 -9.54
C LEU A 55 1.27 -5.62 -9.70
N LYS A 56 0.24 -5.30 -8.90
CA LYS A 56 -1.10 -5.91 -9.03
C LYS A 56 -1.69 -5.72 -10.44
N ASN A 57 -1.49 -4.53 -11.03
CA ASN A 57 -2.02 -4.22 -12.35
C ASN A 57 -1.27 -4.94 -13.49
N ILE A 58 0.02 -5.27 -13.29
CA ILE A 58 0.85 -5.90 -14.33
C ILE A 58 0.78 -7.43 -14.23
N ASP A 59 0.90 -7.97 -13.01
CA ASP A 59 0.97 -9.41 -12.80
C ASP A 59 -0.23 -9.92 -11.99
N PRO A 60 -1.15 -10.66 -12.61
CA PRO A 60 -2.36 -11.16 -11.94
C PRO A 60 -2.07 -12.21 -10.86
N THR A 61 -0.85 -12.77 -10.79
CA THR A 61 -0.46 -13.69 -9.71
C THR A 61 -0.06 -12.95 -8.44
N PHE A 62 0.22 -11.64 -8.56
CA PHE A 62 0.47 -10.76 -7.44
C PHE A 62 -0.85 -10.24 -6.91
N ASN A 63 -1.32 -10.84 -5.83
CA ASN A 63 -2.61 -10.50 -5.25
C ASN A 63 -2.45 -9.61 -4.01
N ILE A 64 -3.26 -8.55 -3.97
CA ILE A 64 -3.44 -7.73 -2.78
C ILE A 64 -4.83 -8.04 -2.25
N ILE A 65 -4.90 -8.59 -1.04
CA ILE A 65 -6.19 -8.84 -0.38
C ILE A 65 -6.75 -7.50 0.05
N GLU A 66 -7.85 -7.12 -0.58
CA GLU A 66 -8.57 -5.91 -0.22
C GLU A 66 -9.33 -6.12 1.08
N ASN A 67 -9.14 -5.25 2.03
CA ASN A 67 -9.85 -5.26 3.29
C ASN A 67 -10.63 -3.95 3.44
N ASN A 68 -11.94 -4.02 3.24
CA ASN A 68 -12.83 -2.86 3.32
C ASN A 68 -12.94 -2.27 4.74
N VAL A 69 -12.49 -2.99 5.77
CA VAL A 69 -12.46 -2.49 7.14
C VAL A 69 -11.61 -1.23 7.27
N TYR A 70 -10.46 -1.24 6.58
CA TYR A 70 -9.51 -0.12 6.61
C TYR A 70 -9.75 0.89 5.48
N GLY A 71 -10.57 0.53 4.49
CA GLY A 71 -10.86 1.39 3.35
C GLY A 71 -9.59 1.73 2.56
N ALA A 72 -9.46 3.01 2.16
CA ALA A 72 -8.30 3.54 1.45
C ALA A 72 -7.30 4.22 2.40
N ASP A 73 -7.06 3.63 3.59
CA ASP A 73 -6.09 4.16 4.56
C ASP A 73 -4.67 4.06 4.00
N PRO A 74 -3.94 5.19 3.85
CA PRO A 74 -2.58 5.18 3.32
C PRO A 74 -1.55 4.55 4.27
N ASN A 75 -1.92 4.33 5.54
CA ASN A 75 -1.05 3.81 6.59
C ASN A 75 -1.21 2.31 6.80
N HIS A 76 -2.32 1.75 6.31
CA HIS A 76 -2.56 0.32 6.42
C HIS A 76 -1.68 -0.47 5.46
N LEU A 77 -0.99 -1.49 5.99
CA LEU A 77 -0.20 -2.43 5.19
C LEU A 77 -1.15 -3.46 4.57
N PRO A 78 -1.25 -3.52 3.23
CA PRO A 78 -2.08 -4.52 2.60
C PRO A 78 -1.48 -5.92 2.78
N GLU A 79 -2.34 -6.92 2.89
CA GLU A 79 -1.90 -8.31 2.81
C GLU A 79 -1.56 -8.66 1.36
N VAL A 80 -0.32 -9.06 1.13
CA VAL A 80 0.24 -9.34 -0.19
C VAL A 80 0.50 -10.83 -0.33
N GLN A 81 0.07 -11.42 -1.44
CA GLN A 81 0.26 -12.83 -1.74
C GLN A 81 0.74 -13.03 -3.18
N ILE A 82 1.68 -13.96 -3.40
CA ILE A 82 2.15 -14.36 -4.74
C ILE A 82 1.64 -15.75 -5.12
N ARG A 83 1.46 -16.66 -4.15
CA ARG A 83 1.13 -18.08 -4.40
C ARG A 83 -0.11 -18.57 -3.64
N GLY A 84 -0.92 -17.67 -3.13
CA GLY A 84 -1.99 -17.98 -2.21
C GLY A 84 -1.50 -18.17 -0.76
N THR A 85 -2.38 -18.66 0.10
CA THR A 85 -2.06 -18.87 1.52
C THR A 85 -1.29 -20.17 1.71
N SER A 86 -0.04 -20.09 2.16
CA SER A 86 0.77 -21.25 2.55
C SER A 86 0.52 -21.69 3.98
N SER A 87 -0.01 -20.81 4.83
CA SER A 87 -0.36 -21.04 6.22
C SER A 87 -1.80 -20.64 6.52
N LEU A 88 -2.52 -21.51 7.24
CA LEU A 88 -3.82 -21.15 7.78
C LEU A 88 -3.61 -20.27 9.00
N PRO A 89 -4.21 -19.07 9.07
CA PRO A 89 -4.14 -18.24 10.26
C PRO A 89 -4.79 -18.97 11.43
N THR A 90 -4.14 -18.97 12.57
CA THR A 90 -4.75 -19.46 13.81
C THR A 90 -5.74 -18.43 14.33
N VAL A 91 -6.68 -18.86 15.21
CA VAL A 91 -7.65 -17.94 15.85
C VAL A 91 -6.92 -16.81 16.63
N GLU A 92 -5.70 -17.07 17.09
CA GLU A 92 -4.86 -16.12 17.80
C GLU A 92 -4.18 -15.13 16.85
N ASP A 93 -3.84 -15.56 15.64
CA ASP A 93 -3.30 -14.70 14.57
C ASP A 93 -4.36 -13.72 14.03
N LEU A 94 -5.63 -14.14 13.99
CA LEU A 94 -6.76 -13.28 13.61
C LEU A 94 -7.08 -12.19 14.65
N LYS A 95 -6.64 -12.36 15.89
CA LYS A 95 -6.82 -11.38 16.97
C LYS A 95 -5.67 -10.37 17.08
N ASN A 96 -4.52 -10.67 16.52
CA ASN A 96 -3.32 -9.83 16.58
C ASN A 96 -3.08 -9.19 15.22
N GLU A 97 -3.46 -7.93 15.06
CA GLU A 97 -3.21 -7.10 13.87
C GLU A 97 -1.72 -6.98 13.50
N THR A 98 -0.81 -7.35 14.41
CA THR A 98 0.65 -7.33 14.21
C THR A 98 1.20 -8.52 13.42
N LYS A 99 0.38 -9.53 13.07
CA LYS A 99 0.84 -10.74 12.37
C LYS A 99 0.40 -10.82 10.91
N VAL A 100 0.46 -9.71 10.18
CA VAL A 100 0.26 -9.66 8.71
C VAL A 100 1.33 -10.48 7.96
N ASP A 101 2.37 -10.96 8.67
CA ASP A 101 3.61 -11.45 8.05
C ASP A 101 3.62 -12.94 7.65
N LEU A 102 2.63 -13.76 8.05
CA LEU A 102 2.70 -15.21 7.84
C LEU A 102 2.74 -15.64 6.36
N ASN A 103 2.08 -14.89 5.48
CA ASN A 103 2.01 -15.19 4.04
C ASN A 103 2.72 -14.14 3.17
N THR A 104 3.37 -13.16 3.79
CA THR A 104 4.07 -12.09 3.07
C THR A 104 5.28 -12.66 2.34
N PRO A 105 5.46 -12.37 1.05
CA PRO A 105 6.65 -12.77 0.31
C PRO A 105 7.91 -12.09 0.85
N LEU A 106 9.05 -12.72 0.69
CA LEU A 106 10.34 -12.13 1.00
C LEU A 106 10.64 -11.01 0.00
N ILE A 107 11.05 -9.83 0.48
CA ILE A 107 11.34 -8.69 -0.37
C ILE A 107 12.83 -8.37 -0.33
N ILE A 108 13.46 -8.35 -1.50
CA ILE A 108 14.89 -8.10 -1.68
C ILE A 108 15.08 -6.84 -2.52
N LEU A 109 15.79 -5.86 -1.99
CA LEU A 109 16.20 -4.65 -2.69
C LEU A 109 17.72 -4.65 -2.87
N ASP A 110 18.20 -4.67 -4.10
CA ASP A 110 19.62 -4.71 -4.47
C ASP A 110 20.44 -5.79 -3.72
N GLY A 111 19.80 -6.94 -3.44
CA GLY A 111 20.39 -8.08 -2.74
C GLY A 111 20.20 -8.08 -1.21
N PHE A 112 19.56 -7.07 -0.64
CA PHE A 112 19.29 -6.95 0.80
C PHE A 112 17.79 -7.06 1.08
N GLU A 113 17.46 -7.72 2.17
CA GLU A 113 16.07 -7.84 2.62
C GLU A 113 15.53 -6.52 3.16
N ILE A 114 14.31 -6.20 2.77
CA ILE A 114 13.57 -5.04 3.26
C ILE A 114 12.16 -5.45 3.73
N SER A 115 11.56 -4.62 4.60
CA SER A 115 10.18 -4.82 5.04
C SER A 115 9.16 -4.36 3.98
N LEU A 116 7.92 -4.86 4.09
CA LEU A 116 6.80 -4.42 3.25
C LEU A 116 6.53 -2.91 3.40
N THR A 117 6.64 -2.38 4.63
CA THR A 117 6.53 -0.93 4.89
C THR A 117 7.56 -0.14 4.08
N ARG A 118 8.82 -0.64 4.03
CA ARG A 118 9.87 0.00 3.25
C ARG A 118 9.58 -0.07 1.74
N MET A 119 9.05 -1.20 1.26
CA MET A 119 8.66 -1.35 -0.15
C MET A 119 7.57 -0.36 -0.57
N LEU A 120 6.60 -0.07 0.31
CA LEU A 120 5.56 0.94 0.06
C LEU A 120 6.13 2.35 -0.11
N ASP A 121 7.19 2.66 0.64
CA ASP A 121 7.81 3.98 0.65
C ASP A 121 8.93 4.14 -0.39
N LEU A 122 9.26 3.08 -1.15
CA LEU A 122 10.28 3.16 -2.21
C LEU A 122 9.91 4.19 -3.27
N ASN A 123 10.94 4.83 -3.79
CA ASN A 123 10.82 5.66 -4.96
C ASN A 123 10.75 4.79 -6.23
N ASP A 124 9.56 4.62 -6.80
CA ASP A 124 9.33 3.84 -8.03
C ASP A 124 10.10 4.39 -9.25
N GLU A 125 10.49 5.68 -9.22
CA GLU A 125 11.32 6.29 -10.28
C GLU A 125 12.78 5.80 -10.26
N ASP A 126 13.26 5.33 -9.11
CA ASP A 126 14.61 4.78 -8.96
C ASP A 126 14.67 3.27 -9.23
N ILE A 127 13.52 2.61 -9.50
CA ILE A 127 13.45 1.18 -9.79
C ILE A 127 13.74 0.92 -11.26
N SER A 128 14.60 -0.03 -11.52
CA SER A 128 14.98 -0.52 -12.85
C SER A 128 14.13 -1.72 -13.26
N SER A 129 13.95 -2.68 -12.34
CA SER A 129 13.15 -3.88 -12.58
C SER A 129 12.62 -4.48 -11.28
N VAL A 130 11.53 -5.22 -11.39
CA VAL A 130 11.00 -6.06 -10.31
C VAL A 130 10.83 -7.47 -10.83
N THR A 131 11.45 -8.44 -10.17
CA THR A 131 11.36 -9.86 -10.50
C THR A 131 10.58 -10.59 -9.42
N LEU A 132 9.51 -11.28 -9.82
CA LEU A 132 8.69 -12.12 -8.95
C LEU A 132 9.10 -13.58 -9.10
N LEU A 133 9.69 -14.17 -8.06
CA LEU A 133 10.05 -15.58 -8.01
C LEU A 133 8.88 -16.36 -7.41
N LYS A 134 8.21 -17.16 -8.24
CA LYS A 134 6.88 -17.71 -7.93
C LYS A 134 6.89 -19.18 -7.50
N ASP A 135 7.93 -19.93 -7.73
CA ASP A 135 7.98 -21.35 -7.40
C ASP A 135 9.17 -21.75 -6.53
N GLY A 136 9.14 -22.97 -5.99
CA GLY A 136 10.17 -23.48 -5.10
C GLY A 136 11.55 -23.59 -5.76
N SER A 137 11.63 -23.79 -7.07
CA SER A 137 12.91 -23.87 -7.79
C SER A 137 13.53 -22.47 -7.91
N ALA A 138 12.70 -21.46 -8.16
CA ALA A 138 13.12 -20.05 -8.21
C ALA A 138 13.53 -19.52 -6.84
N THR A 139 12.83 -19.92 -5.77
CA THR A 139 13.05 -19.42 -4.41
C THR A 139 14.03 -20.26 -3.59
N ALA A 140 14.52 -21.39 -4.11
CA ALA A 140 15.41 -22.32 -3.40
C ALA A 140 16.65 -21.67 -2.77
N ILE A 141 17.19 -20.63 -3.42
CA ILE A 141 18.36 -19.89 -2.92
C ILE A 141 18.09 -19.12 -1.62
N TYR A 142 16.81 -18.86 -1.30
CA TYR A 142 16.37 -18.17 -0.10
C TYR A 142 15.88 -19.12 1.00
N GLY A 143 15.92 -20.44 0.75
CA GLY A 143 15.51 -21.47 1.69
C GLY A 143 14.06 -21.33 2.15
N SER A 144 13.79 -21.61 3.41
CA SER A 144 12.43 -21.51 3.99
C SER A 144 11.82 -20.11 3.94
N ARG A 145 12.63 -19.06 3.90
CA ARG A 145 12.17 -17.66 3.81
C ARG A 145 11.52 -17.34 2.47
N GLY A 146 11.86 -18.07 1.41
CA GLY A 146 11.25 -17.95 0.09
C GLY A 146 9.96 -18.74 -0.11
N ALA A 147 9.42 -19.39 0.93
CA ALA A 147 8.25 -20.28 0.82
C ALA A 147 7.00 -19.57 0.25
N ASN A 148 6.80 -18.29 0.58
CA ASN A 148 5.69 -17.48 0.10
C ASN A 148 5.98 -16.74 -1.21
N GLY A 149 7.09 -17.05 -1.88
CA GLY A 149 7.61 -16.32 -3.02
C GLY A 149 8.63 -15.25 -2.62
N VAL A 150 9.31 -14.70 -3.62
CA VAL A 150 10.30 -13.64 -3.40
C VAL A 150 10.07 -12.52 -4.42
N ILE A 151 10.10 -11.28 -3.94
CA ILE A 151 10.08 -10.07 -4.76
C ILE A 151 11.49 -9.51 -4.78
N VAL A 152 12.12 -9.51 -5.95
CA VAL A 152 13.46 -8.94 -6.12
C VAL A 152 13.33 -7.62 -6.85
N ILE A 153 13.81 -6.54 -6.22
CA ILE A 153 13.77 -5.18 -6.74
C ILE A 153 15.20 -4.75 -7.04
N GLU A 154 15.44 -4.28 -8.25
CA GLU A 154 16.71 -3.66 -8.62
C GLU A 154 16.54 -2.17 -8.83
N THR A 155 17.45 -1.37 -8.29
CA THR A 155 17.50 0.07 -8.52
C THR A 155 18.27 0.41 -9.81
N LYS A 156 18.01 1.59 -10.35
CA LYS A 156 18.70 2.11 -11.54
C LYS A 156 20.16 2.39 -11.23
N GLN A 157 21.02 1.84 -12.06
CA GLN A 157 22.42 2.16 -12.04
C GLN A 157 22.66 3.50 -12.76
N PRO A 158 23.61 4.32 -12.28
CA PRO A 158 23.95 5.58 -12.96
C PRO A 158 24.57 5.33 -14.33
N GLU A 159 24.07 6.04 -15.35
CA GLU A 159 24.57 5.93 -16.72
C GLU A 159 25.72 6.89 -16.99
N ALA A 160 26.66 6.47 -17.86
CA ALA A 160 27.67 7.36 -18.35
C ALA A 160 27.08 8.45 -19.26
N GLY A 161 27.63 9.64 -19.19
CA GLY A 161 27.19 10.74 -20.05
C GLY A 161 27.28 12.10 -19.38
N LYS A 162 26.85 13.14 -20.11
CA LYS A 162 26.74 14.49 -19.55
C LYS A 162 25.74 14.50 -18.41
N LEU A 163 25.92 15.45 -17.51
CA LEU A 163 24.97 15.69 -16.42
C LEU A 163 23.55 15.84 -16.95
N ARG A 164 22.63 14.98 -16.45
CA ARG A 164 21.19 15.01 -16.75
C ARG A 164 20.42 15.31 -15.47
N LEU A 165 19.50 16.23 -15.57
CA LEU A 165 18.56 16.58 -14.51
C LEU A 165 17.17 16.22 -14.98
N SER A 166 16.44 15.44 -14.21
CA SER A 166 15.06 15.09 -14.48
C SER A 166 14.18 15.44 -13.29
N TYR A 167 13.02 16.02 -13.57
CA TYR A 167 11.98 16.28 -12.58
C TYR A 167 10.69 15.63 -13.00
N ARG A 168 9.99 15.03 -12.04
CA ARG A 168 8.65 14.49 -12.21
C ARG A 168 7.75 14.90 -11.06
N GLY A 169 6.59 15.44 -11.38
CA GLY A 169 5.50 15.69 -10.46
C GLY A 169 4.26 14.88 -10.82
N SER A 170 3.52 14.40 -9.83
CA SER A 170 2.22 13.77 -10.01
C SER A 170 1.26 14.22 -8.92
N VAL A 171 -0.02 14.26 -9.26
CA VAL A 171 -1.13 14.50 -8.33
C VAL A 171 -2.06 13.30 -8.41
N ASN A 172 -2.46 12.79 -7.27
CA ASN A 172 -3.43 11.71 -7.13
C ASN A 172 -4.67 12.22 -6.41
N ILE A 173 -5.83 11.90 -6.93
CA ILE A 173 -7.12 12.29 -6.35
C ILE A 173 -7.92 11.02 -6.13
N GLU A 174 -8.35 10.78 -4.89
CA GLU A 174 -9.15 9.63 -4.50
C GLU A 174 -10.50 10.10 -4.00
N VAL A 175 -11.55 9.64 -4.67
CA VAL A 175 -12.93 9.96 -4.30
C VAL A 175 -13.57 8.70 -3.73
N PRO A 176 -14.14 8.75 -2.52
CA PRO A 176 -14.85 7.58 -1.98
C PRO A 176 -16.09 7.31 -2.81
N ASP A 177 -16.22 6.07 -3.28
CA ASP A 177 -17.43 5.59 -3.93
C ASP A 177 -18.27 4.80 -2.91
N LEU A 178 -19.44 5.32 -2.60
CA LEU A 178 -20.40 4.73 -1.67
C LEU A 178 -21.63 4.16 -2.38
N SER A 179 -21.64 4.11 -3.72
CA SER A 179 -22.80 3.69 -4.52
C SER A 179 -23.19 2.23 -4.31
N ASP A 180 -22.22 1.37 -3.95
CA ASP A 180 -22.46 -0.06 -3.69
C ASP A 180 -23.03 -0.34 -2.29
N TYR A 181 -23.13 0.68 -1.42
CA TYR A 181 -23.71 0.55 -0.10
C TYR A 181 -25.19 0.91 -0.14
N ASP A 182 -26.04 -0.09 -0.34
CA ASP A 182 -27.51 0.06 -0.28
C ASP A 182 -27.98 -0.03 1.17
N VAL A 183 -27.92 1.10 1.88
CA VAL A 183 -28.32 1.19 3.28
C VAL A 183 -29.71 1.79 3.42
N LEU A 184 -30.47 1.28 4.40
CA LEU A 184 -31.81 1.75 4.71
C LEU A 184 -31.76 3.16 5.31
N ASN A 185 -32.74 4.01 4.96
CA ASN A 185 -33.00 5.26 5.67
C ASN A 185 -33.61 5.00 7.06
N ALA A 186 -33.74 6.07 7.86
CA ALA A 186 -34.21 5.95 9.24
C ALA A 186 -35.61 5.34 9.36
N ALA A 187 -36.54 5.68 8.48
CA ALA A 187 -37.91 5.16 8.49
C ALA A 187 -37.95 3.69 8.05
N GLU A 188 -37.25 3.33 6.99
CA GLU A 188 -37.13 1.96 6.49
C GLU A 188 -36.47 1.04 7.52
N LYS A 189 -35.42 1.52 8.19
CA LYS A 189 -34.73 0.78 9.26
C LYS A 189 -35.68 0.47 10.42
N LEU A 190 -36.43 1.46 10.89
CA LEU A 190 -37.40 1.28 11.96
C LEU A 190 -38.49 0.29 11.54
N GLN A 191 -39.03 0.39 10.32
CA GLN A 191 -40.05 -0.51 9.81
C GLN A 191 -39.52 -1.97 9.72
N LEU A 192 -38.28 -2.16 9.29
CA LEU A 192 -37.62 -3.46 9.26
C LEU A 192 -37.53 -4.05 10.68
N GLU A 193 -37.12 -3.25 11.66
CA GLU A 193 -37.02 -3.64 13.06
C GLU A 193 -38.40 -4.00 13.66
N GLU A 194 -39.47 -3.26 13.34
CA GLU A 194 -40.84 -3.54 13.72
C GLU A 194 -41.31 -4.88 13.13
N ASN A 195 -41.06 -5.11 11.83
CA ASN A 195 -41.43 -6.35 11.15
C ASN A 195 -40.66 -7.57 11.68
N ALA A 196 -39.41 -7.37 12.09
CA ALA A 196 -38.58 -8.40 12.74
C ALA A 196 -38.98 -8.68 14.20
N GLY A 197 -39.92 -7.89 14.76
CA GLY A 197 -40.41 -8.08 16.13
C GLY A 197 -39.43 -7.62 17.22
N LEU A 198 -38.44 -6.76 16.89
CA LEU A 198 -37.39 -6.33 17.85
C LEU A 198 -37.93 -5.52 19.04
N TYR A 199 -39.17 -5.05 18.96
CA TYR A 199 -39.85 -4.28 20.04
C TYR A 199 -40.87 -5.09 20.82
N LYS A 200 -40.84 -6.43 20.69
CA LYS A 200 -41.71 -7.37 21.44
C LYS A 200 -40.83 -8.26 22.30
N ASP A 201 -41.34 -8.61 23.48
CA ASP A 201 -40.68 -9.54 24.39
C ASP A 201 -41.74 -10.31 25.19
N GLU A 202 -41.39 -11.49 25.67
CA GLU A 202 -42.28 -12.31 26.54
C GLU A 202 -42.45 -11.68 27.92
N TRP A 203 -41.47 -10.91 28.37
CA TRP A 203 -41.46 -10.23 29.66
C TRP A 203 -42.03 -8.82 29.52
N ALA A 204 -43.21 -8.55 30.12
CA ALA A 204 -43.92 -7.29 29.98
C ALA A 204 -43.08 -6.03 30.33
N HIS A 205 -42.20 -6.12 31.32
CA HIS A 205 -41.31 -5.00 31.68
C HIS A 205 -40.22 -4.71 30.62
N ILE A 206 -39.71 -5.76 29.94
CA ILE A 206 -38.77 -5.64 28.83
C ILE A 206 -39.50 -5.05 27.62
N GLU A 207 -40.67 -5.62 27.26
CA GLU A 207 -41.46 -5.10 26.15
C GLU A 207 -41.81 -3.61 26.35
N MET A 208 -42.16 -3.19 27.57
CA MET A 208 -42.46 -1.78 27.86
C MET A 208 -41.23 -0.87 27.62
N ALA A 209 -40.04 -1.30 27.99
CA ALA A 209 -38.82 -0.54 27.73
C ALA A 209 -38.48 -0.46 26.22
N LEU A 210 -38.65 -1.57 25.49
CA LEU A 210 -38.48 -1.63 24.03
C LEU A 210 -39.48 -0.73 23.30
N ARG A 211 -40.75 -0.68 23.72
CA ARG A 211 -41.76 0.22 23.16
C ARG A 211 -41.48 1.69 23.46
N LYS A 212 -40.93 2.01 24.63
CA LYS A 212 -40.44 3.38 24.92
C LYS A 212 -39.30 3.77 24.01
N ARG A 213 -38.34 2.85 23.75
CA ARG A 213 -37.26 3.05 22.80
C ARG A 213 -37.80 3.30 21.39
N GLN A 214 -38.73 2.46 20.93
CA GLN A 214 -39.40 2.62 19.63
C GLN A 214 -40.09 3.98 19.49
N ALA A 215 -40.81 4.44 20.53
CA ALA A 215 -41.46 5.76 20.51
C ALA A 215 -40.45 6.91 20.40
N ARG A 216 -39.28 6.82 21.08
CA ARG A 216 -38.21 7.82 20.95
C ARG A 216 -37.64 7.83 19.53
N ILE A 217 -37.39 6.66 18.93
CA ILE A 217 -36.89 6.57 17.55
C ILE A 217 -37.91 7.18 16.58
N LYS A 218 -39.20 6.88 16.72
CA LYS A 218 -40.28 7.52 15.91
C LYS A 218 -40.26 9.03 16.02
N GLN A 219 -40.10 9.56 17.23
CA GLN A 219 -40.02 10.99 17.46
C GLN A 219 -38.79 11.62 16.78
N GLU A 220 -37.64 10.95 16.79
CA GLU A 220 -36.44 11.44 16.09
C GLU A 220 -36.64 11.45 14.57
N ILE A 221 -37.27 10.40 14.01
CA ILE A 221 -37.61 10.36 12.58
C ILE A 221 -38.60 11.47 12.19
N GLU A 222 -39.63 11.70 13.02
CA GLU A 222 -40.58 12.79 12.82
C GLU A 222 -39.94 14.19 12.87
N ARG A 223 -38.85 14.32 13.64
CA ARG A 223 -38.01 15.53 13.68
C ARG A 223 -37.07 15.65 12.48
N GLY A 224 -37.08 14.68 11.54
CA GLY A 224 -36.27 14.67 10.34
C GLY A 224 -34.86 14.09 10.52
N VAL A 225 -34.62 13.30 11.57
CA VAL A 225 -33.32 12.63 11.75
C VAL A 225 -33.23 11.46 10.77
N ASP A 226 -32.30 11.58 9.85
CA ASP A 226 -31.89 10.55 8.89
C ASP A 226 -30.41 10.75 8.57
N THR A 227 -29.56 10.09 9.33
CA THR A 227 -28.11 10.29 9.28
C THR A 227 -27.47 9.29 8.36
N TYR A 228 -26.93 9.74 7.23
CA TYR A 228 -26.10 8.93 6.36
C TYR A 228 -24.67 8.84 6.92
N TRP A 229 -24.44 7.87 7.79
CA TRP A 229 -23.21 7.73 8.56
C TRP A 229 -21.97 7.49 7.71
N LEU A 230 -22.10 6.78 6.58
CA LEU A 230 -20.98 6.38 5.74
C LEU A 230 -20.17 7.57 5.20
N SER A 231 -20.85 8.70 4.94
CA SER A 231 -20.16 9.89 4.42
C SER A 231 -19.45 10.72 5.51
N LYS A 232 -19.79 10.53 6.78
CA LYS A 232 -19.33 11.40 7.87
C LYS A 232 -17.80 11.39 8.07
N PRO A 233 -17.12 10.22 8.09
CA PRO A 233 -15.68 10.18 8.27
C PRO A 233 -14.90 10.47 6.99
N LEU A 234 -15.56 10.55 5.83
CA LEU A 234 -14.91 10.56 4.53
C LEU A 234 -14.71 11.96 3.95
N ARG A 235 -13.68 12.09 3.15
CA ARG A 235 -13.36 13.26 2.31
C ARG A 235 -12.76 12.78 0.98
N THR A 236 -12.67 13.66 0.00
CA THR A 236 -11.81 13.43 -1.15
C THR A 236 -10.35 13.50 -0.69
N GLY A 237 -9.62 12.42 -0.89
CA GLY A 237 -8.18 12.35 -0.66
C GLY A 237 -7.42 13.01 -1.81
N VAL A 238 -6.40 13.80 -1.50
CA VAL A 238 -5.53 14.42 -2.51
C VAL A 238 -4.10 14.12 -2.13
N GLY A 239 -3.34 13.57 -3.06
CA GLY A 239 -1.92 13.32 -2.89
C GLY A 239 -1.11 14.05 -3.94
N HIS A 240 0.13 14.39 -3.60
CA HIS A 240 1.09 14.88 -4.59
C HIS A 240 2.48 14.29 -4.34
N LYS A 241 3.19 14.01 -5.41
CA LYS A 241 4.51 13.41 -5.40
C LYS A 241 5.44 14.22 -6.30
N HIS A 242 6.61 14.51 -5.79
CA HIS A 242 7.67 15.22 -6.50
C HIS A 242 8.95 14.40 -6.46
N ASN A 243 9.56 14.17 -7.59
CA ASN A 243 10.82 13.49 -7.72
C ASN A 243 11.78 14.34 -8.54
N LEU A 244 12.98 14.52 -8.03
CA LEU A 244 14.10 15.17 -8.72
C LEU A 244 15.26 14.18 -8.77
N ARG A 245 15.78 13.89 -9.96
CA ARG A 245 16.94 13.01 -10.17
C ARG A 245 17.98 13.70 -10.99
N LEU A 246 19.21 13.60 -10.53
CA LEU A 246 20.41 14.07 -11.18
C LEU A 246 21.32 12.87 -11.42
N GLU A 247 21.85 12.72 -12.62
CA GLU A 247 22.78 11.63 -12.94
C GLU A 247 23.80 12.05 -13.99
N GLY A 248 24.95 11.40 -13.96
CA GLY A 248 26.02 11.65 -14.92
C GLY A 248 27.24 10.79 -14.64
N GLY A 249 28.28 10.96 -15.49
CA GLY A 249 29.53 10.23 -15.32
C GLY A 249 30.42 10.38 -16.53
N GLY A 250 31.71 10.34 -16.30
CA GLY A 250 32.70 10.42 -17.35
C GLY A 250 33.03 9.08 -18.00
N ASN A 251 33.82 9.13 -19.05
CA ASN A 251 34.39 7.92 -19.67
C ASN A 251 35.56 7.33 -18.86
N ASP A 252 35.92 7.97 -17.76
CA ASP A 252 36.93 7.56 -16.79
C ASP A 252 36.47 6.45 -15.82
N GLY A 253 35.24 5.95 -16.02
CA GLY A 253 34.65 4.87 -15.21
C GLY A 253 33.91 5.35 -13.97
N PHE A 254 33.92 6.64 -13.62
CA PHE A 254 33.15 7.18 -12.52
C PHE A 254 31.77 7.62 -12.99
N ARG A 255 30.73 7.11 -12.31
CA ARG A 255 29.34 7.46 -12.56
C ARG A 255 28.63 7.75 -11.24
N TYR A 256 27.63 8.61 -11.25
CA TYR A 256 26.90 9.00 -10.08
C TYR A 256 25.44 9.30 -10.41
N SER A 257 24.58 9.04 -9.46
CA SER A 257 23.23 9.58 -9.46
C SER A 257 22.83 10.02 -8.05
N ALA A 258 22.00 11.04 -7.98
CA ALA A 258 21.35 11.47 -6.76
C ALA A 258 19.87 11.72 -7.06
N SER A 259 19.00 11.25 -6.20
CA SER A 259 17.56 11.50 -6.31
C SER A 259 16.98 11.97 -4.97
N VAL A 260 15.97 12.80 -5.06
CA VAL A 260 15.17 13.25 -3.92
C VAL A 260 13.70 13.12 -4.29
N GLN A 261 12.94 12.46 -3.43
CA GLN A 261 11.49 12.33 -3.56
C GLN A 261 10.81 12.89 -2.33
N TYR A 262 9.77 13.65 -2.54
CA TYR A 262 8.76 14.01 -1.54
C TYR A 262 7.41 13.49 -2.00
N ASN A 263 6.69 12.81 -1.10
CA ASN A 263 5.36 12.28 -1.37
C ASN A 263 4.46 12.62 -0.17
N ASP A 264 3.33 13.26 -0.43
CA ASP A 264 2.31 13.62 0.56
C ASP A 264 0.97 13.04 0.11
N ILE A 265 0.40 12.15 0.92
CA ILE A 265 -0.85 11.45 0.63
C ILE A 265 -1.85 11.81 1.73
N LEU A 266 -2.93 12.48 1.36
CA LEU A 266 -4.09 12.66 2.22
C LEU A 266 -5.06 11.52 1.99
N GLY A 267 -5.31 10.72 3.03
CA GLY A 267 -6.25 9.61 2.96
C GLY A 267 -7.71 10.04 2.80
N VAL A 268 -8.54 9.12 2.36
CA VAL A 268 -10.00 9.30 2.19
C VAL A 268 -10.69 9.41 3.55
N MET A 269 -10.19 8.74 4.59
CA MET A 269 -10.62 8.99 5.96
C MET A 269 -10.08 10.35 6.44
N LYS A 270 -10.94 11.19 7.01
CA LYS A 270 -10.53 12.50 7.56
C LYS A 270 -9.47 12.32 8.64
N GLY A 271 -8.40 13.11 8.56
CA GLY A 271 -7.30 13.07 9.53
C GLY A 271 -6.24 11.99 9.24
N SER A 272 -6.48 11.04 8.32
CA SER A 272 -5.46 10.09 7.89
C SER A 272 -4.57 10.73 6.83
N ASP A 273 -3.25 10.67 7.01
CA ASP A 273 -2.26 11.13 6.03
C ASP A 273 -0.93 10.37 6.17
N ARG A 274 -0.13 10.40 5.09
CA ARG A 274 1.21 9.84 5.07
C ARG A 274 2.14 10.73 4.25
N LYS A 275 3.24 11.13 4.85
CA LYS A 275 4.31 11.91 4.21
C LYS A 275 5.60 11.13 4.20
N THR A 276 6.22 11.04 3.04
CA THR A 276 7.52 10.38 2.89
C THR A 276 8.51 11.30 2.18
N PHE A 277 9.73 11.29 2.67
CA PHE A 277 10.87 11.91 2.04
C PHE A 277 11.95 10.87 1.84
N ASN A 278 12.39 10.67 0.61
CA ASN A 278 13.45 9.75 0.27
C ASN A 278 14.58 10.49 -0.45
N GLY A 279 15.80 10.26 -0.01
CA GLY A 279 17.03 10.70 -0.68
C GLY A 279 17.86 9.49 -1.01
N ASN A 280 18.38 9.40 -2.23
CA ASN A 280 19.26 8.34 -2.67
C ASN A 280 20.49 8.93 -3.36
N ILE A 281 21.67 8.39 -3.04
CA ILE A 281 22.94 8.71 -3.71
C ILE A 281 23.58 7.39 -4.13
N ASN A 282 23.78 7.22 -5.43
CA ASN A 282 24.41 6.04 -5.99
C ASN A 282 25.71 6.45 -6.69
N LEU A 283 26.82 5.90 -6.22
CA LEU A 283 28.17 6.11 -6.75
C LEU A 283 28.70 4.80 -7.32
N MET A 284 29.22 4.85 -8.51
CA MET A 284 29.82 3.71 -9.18
C MET A 284 31.16 4.10 -9.77
N TYR A 285 32.18 3.29 -9.51
CA TYR A 285 33.52 3.47 -10.08
C TYR A 285 34.06 2.17 -10.63
N GLN A 286 34.36 2.16 -11.91
CA GLN A 286 34.92 1.00 -12.60
C GLN A 286 36.33 1.25 -12.96
N GLN A 287 37.26 0.41 -12.50
CA GLN A 287 38.66 0.43 -12.83
C GLN A 287 39.10 -0.93 -13.36
N GLY A 288 39.21 -1.06 -14.67
CA GLY A 288 39.55 -2.32 -15.31
C GLY A 288 38.52 -3.40 -15.00
N LYS A 289 38.94 -4.46 -14.28
CA LYS A 289 38.14 -5.60 -13.88
C LYS A 289 37.45 -5.46 -12.49
N LEU A 290 37.65 -4.33 -11.83
CA LEU A 290 37.07 -3.99 -10.54
C LEU A 290 35.95 -2.97 -10.71
N LEU A 291 34.83 -3.23 -10.06
CA LEU A 291 33.67 -2.34 -9.99
C LEU A 291 33.33 -2.10 -8.53
N PHE A 292 33.37 -0.85 -8.12
CA PHE A 292 32.99 -0.38 -6.80
C PHE A 292 31.62 0.28 -6.89
N ARG A 293 30.70 -0.08 -6.03
CA ARG A 293 29.37 0.53 -5.91
C ARG A 293 29.11 0.94 -4.49
N ASN A 294 28.53 2.11 -4.31
CA ASN A 294 28.02 2.56 -3.03
C ASN A 294 26.65 3.17 -3.24
N ASN A 295 25.66 2.67 -2.54
CA ASN A 295 24.30 3.19 -2.54
C ASN A 295 23.95 3.64 -1.12
N LEU A 296 23.81 4.94 -0.92
CA LEU A 296 23.34 5.55 0.32
C LEU A 296 21.90 5.99 0.14
N GLU A 297 21.03 5.49 1.00
CA GLU A 297 19.62 5.83 1.01
C GLU A 297 19.19 6.35 2.38
N VAL A 298 18.45 7.46 2.39
CA VAL A 298 17.84 8.04 3.58
C VAL A 298 16.34 8.17 3.35
N GLY A 299 15.55 7.53 4.21
CA GLY A 299 14.09 7.59 4.17
C GLY A 299 13.55 8.17 5.48
N LEU A 300 12.66 9.14 5.36
CA LEU A 300 11.88 9.70 6.47
C LEU A 300 10.40 9.45 6.16
N SER A 301 9.67 8.87 7.10
CA SER A 301 8.22 8.66 6.98
C SER A 301 7.51 9.19 8.21
N GLU A 302 6.43 9.90 7.96
CA GLU A 302 5.51 10.40 8.97
C GLU A 302 4.10 10.02 8.57
N SER A 303 3.34 9.43 9.48
CA SER A 303 1.94 9.05 9.25
C SER A 303 1.09 9.44 10.44
N ASN A 304 -0.13 9.92 10.16
CA ASN A 304 -1.16 10.17 11.14
C ASN A 304 -2.34 9.24 10.88
N GLU A 305 -2.80 8.58 11.95
CA GLU A 305 -4.00 7.74 11.89
C GLU A 305 -5.25 8.61 11.99
N SER A 306 -6.36 8.11 11.42
CA SER A 306 -7.62 8.84 11.44
C SER A 306 -8.21 8.90 12.86
N PRO A 307 -8.47 10.08 13.44
CA PRO A 307 -9.18 10.19 14.71
C PRO A 307 -10.65 9.79 14.62
N TYR A 308 -11.16 9.55 13.40
CA TYR A 308 -12.53 9.08 13.15
C TYR A 308 -12.67 7.56 13.32
N GLY A 309 -11.59 6.83 13.65
CA GLY A 309 -11.60 5.38 13.76
C GLY A 309 -11.66 4.66 12.40
N SER A 310 -12.15 3.42 12.39
CA SER A 310 -12.27 2.62 11.17
C SER A 310 -13.63 2.79 10.49
N PHE A 311 -13.66 2.63 9.16
CA PHE A 311 -14.88 2.82 8.35
C PHE A 311 -16.01 1.84 8.73
N ASP A 312 -15.66 0.61 9.14
CA ASP A 312 -16.64 -0.42 9.53
C ASP A 312 -17.49 -0.03 10.73
N GLN A 313 -17.01 0.85 11.61
CA GLN A 313 -17.78 1.37 12.74
C GLN A 313 -19.00 2.16 12.26
N TYR A 314 -18.87 2.91 11.15
CA TYR A 314 -19.94 3.73 10.59
C TYR A 314 -21.00 2.90 9.86
N VAL A 315 -20.61 1.77 9.25
CA VAL A 315 -21.54 0.85 8.58
C VAL A 315 -22.55 0.23 9.56
N LYS A 316 -22.16 0.11 10.84
CA LYS A 316 -22.98 -0.53 11.90
C LYS A 316 -23.94 0.45 12.58
N LEU A 317 -23.84 1.76 12.27
CA LEU A 317 -24.64 2.78 12.95
C LEU A 317 -26.06 2.86 12.36
N ASN A 318 -27.03 3.12 13.23
CA ASN A 318 -28.42 3.28 12.80
C ASN A 318 -28.71 4.71 12.30
N PRO A 319 -29.41 4.86 11.17
CA PRO A 319 -29.66 6.16 10.55
C PRO A 319 -30.56 7.09 11.37
N TYR A 320 -31.34 6.56 12.31
CA TYR A 320 -32.18 7.35 13.23
C TYR A 320 -31.42 7.92 14.44
N TRP A 321 -30.11 7.73 14.52
CA TRP A 321 -29.26 8.36 15.55
C TRP A 321 -28.73 9.70 15.09
N ARG A 322 -28.74 10.69 15.99
CA ARG A 322 -28.18 12.00 15.74
C ARG A 322 -26.66 12.00 15.94
N GLU A 323 -25.94 12.68 15.07
CA GLU A 323 -24.52 12.91 15.28
C GLU A 323 -24.23 13.99 16.34
N ARG A 324 -25.17 14.95 16.50
CA ARG A 324 -25.03 16.11 17.36
C ARG A 324 -26.25 16.36 18.23
N GLY A 325 -26.01 16.91 19.41
CA GLY A 325 -27.05 17.39 20.29
C GLY A 325 -27.71 18.68 19.80
N GLU A 326 -28.73 19.14 20.54
CA GLU A 326 -29.40 20.41 20.26
C GLU A 326 -28.47 21.62 20.44
N ASP A 327 -27.41 21.49 21.23
CA ASP A 327 -26.34 22.50 21.41
C ASP A 327 -25.33 22.51 20.24
N GLY A 328 -25.49 21.66 19.22
CA GLY A 328 -24.60 21.52 18.06
C GLY A 328 -23.32 20.74 18.33
N LYS A 329 -23.07 20.30 19.56
CA LYS A 329 -21.88 19.50 19.88
C LYS A 329 -22.07 18.04 19.46
N VAL A 330 -20.97 17.40 19.10
CA VAL A 330 -20.97 15.97 18.79
C VAL A 330 -21.34 15.18 20.06
N LEU A 331 -22.35 14.34 19.95
CA LEU A 331 -22.75 13.47 21.05
C LEU A 331 -21.68 12.40 21.30
N LYS A 332 -21.41 12.11 22.57
CA LYS A 332 -20.54 10.99 22.93
C LYS A 332 -21.24 9.66 22.79
N GLU A 333 -22.49 9.58 23.23
CA GLU A 333 -23.36 8.41 23.15
C GLU A 333 -24.50 8.70 22.19
N LEU A 334 -24.81 7.75 21.31
CA LEU A 334 -25.84 7.90 20.27
C LEU A 334 -27.24 7.58 20.79
N GLU A 335 -27.33 6.82 21.89
CA GLU A 335 -28.59 6.45 22.52
C GLU A 335 -28.42 6.48 24.03
N GLN A 336 -29.47 6.85 24.75
CA GLN A 336 -29.46 6.82 26.21
C GLN A 336 -29.42 5.38 26.71
N LYS A 337 -28.66 5.14 27.78
CA LYS A 337 -28.69 3.87 28.48
C LYS A 337 -30.14 3.57 28.90
N GLY A 338 -30.65 2.45 28.42
CA GLY A 338 -31.95 1.96 28.84
C GLY A 338 -31.84 1.01 30.03
N ASP A 339 -32.97 0.61 30.61
CA ASP A 339 -33.01 -0.30 31.75
C ASP A 339 -32.37 -1.69 31.49
N PHE A 340 -32.11 -1.99 30.21
CA PHE A 340 -31.53 -3.28 29.74
C PHE A 340 -30.16 -3.18 29.09
N TRP A 341 -29.71 -1.99 28.71
CA TRP A 341 -28.41 -1.82 28.05
C TRP A 341 -27.36 -1.42 29.06
N THR A 342 -26.37 -2.28 29.23
CA THR A 342 -25.21 -1.98 30.09
C THR A 342 -24.30 -0.91 29.49
N THR A 343 -24.26 -0.80 28.17
CA THR A 343 -23.44 0.17 27.42
C THR A 343 -24.28 0.87 26.36
N ALA A 344 -24.19 2.19 26.28
CA ALA A 344 -24.75 2.96 25.17
C ALA A 344 -23.86 2.82 23.93
N PRO A 345 -24.45 2.83 22.70
CA PRO A 345 -23.64 2.88 21.48
C PRO A 345 -22.86 4.21 21.42
N GLU A 346 -21.56 4.09 21.23
CA GLU A 346 -20.67 5.24 21.15
C GLU A 346 -20.73 5.88 19.77
N ASN A 347 -20.53 7.19 19.72
CA ASN A 347 -20.41 7.95 18.49
C ASN A 347 -18.94 8.01 18.06
N PRO A 348 -18.54 7.37 16.97
CA PRO A 348 -17.15 7.40 16.52
C PRO A 348 -16.68 8.80 16.14
N LEU A 349 -17.58 9.71 15.78
CA LEU A 349 -17.24 11.12 15.52
C LEU A 349 -16.77 11.86 16.78
N TYR A 350 -17.10 11.36 17.96
CA TYR A 350 -16.71 12.02 19.21
C TYR A 350 -15.19 12.03 19.41
N ASN A 351 -14.51 10.95 19.03
CA ASN A 351 -13.05 10.86 19.15
C ASN A 351 -12.34 11.94 18.35
N ALA A 352 -12.89 12.32 17.19
CA ALA A 352 -12.35 13.40 16.37
C ALA A 352 -12.52 14.81 16.98
N THR A 353 -13.29 14.94 18.09
CA THR A 353 -13.41 16.19 18.85
C THR A 353 -12.38 16.30 19.99
N LEU A 354 -11.68 15.19 20.25
CA LEU A 354 -10.63 15.13 21.26
C LEU A 354 -9.30 15.54 20.62
N ASP A 355 -8.45 16.19 21.41
CA ASP A 355 -7.09 16.53 20.98
C ASP A 355 -6.17 15.33 21.15
N LEU A 356 -6.39 14.32 20.29
CA LEU A 356 -5.64 13.07 20.27
C LEU A 356 -4.58 13.12 19.17
N VAL A 357 -3.39 12.67 19.49
CA VAL A 357 -2.28 12.52 18.55
C VAL A 357 -1.95 11.04 18.41
N ASP A 358 -2.21 10.48 17.23
CA ASP A 358 -1.74 9.15 16.84
C ASP A 358 -0.87 9.30 15.61
N LYS A 359 0.43 9.47 15.87
CA LYS A 359 1.44 9.77 14.87
C LYS A 359 2.57 8.76 14.95
N LYS A 360 2.91 8.18 13.80
CA LYS A 360 4.06 7.29 13.65
C LYS A 360 5.12 7.99 12.80
N THR A 361 6.36 7.97 13.25
CA THR A 361 7.51 8.46 12.49
C THR A 361 8.60 7.41 12.49
N TYR A 362 9.22 7.19 11.34
CA TYR A 362 10.44 6.40 11.30
C TYR A 362 11.45 6.99 10.33
N THR A 363 12.72 6.73 10.63
CA THR A 363 13.85 7.13 9.81
C THR A 363 14.64 5.88 9.42
N THR A 364 14.92 5.74 8.15
CA THR A 364 15.74 4.67 7.61
C THR A 364 17.00 5.27 7.00
N ILE A 365 18.16 4.74 7.35
CA ILE A 365 19.44 5.05 6.71
C ILE A 365 20.06 3.73 6.30
N THR A 366 20.25 3.54 5.03
CA THR A 366 20.86 2.34 4.45
C THR A 366 22.05 2.73 3.61
N ASN A 367 23.19 2.10 3.87
CA ASN A 367 24.38 2.27 3.04
C ASN A 367 24.88 0.90 2.61
N ASN A 368 24.80 0.64 1.31
CA ASN A 368 25.25 -0.59 0.70
C ASN A 368 26.54 -0.29 -0.08
N PHE A 369 27.62 -0.97 0.30
CA PHE A 369 28.88 -0.90 -0.40
C PHE A 369 29.24 -2.28 -0.89
N ASP A 370 29.46 -2.43 -2.19
CA ASP A 370 29.90 -3.68 -2.78
C ASP A 370 31.07 -3.48 -3.76
N VAL A 371 31.88 -4.53 -3.88
CA VAL A 371 33.00 -4.61 -4.81
C VAL A 371 32.85 -5.86 -5.65
N GLU A 372 32.78 -5.68 -6.95
CA GLU A 372 32.73 -6.79 -7.90
C GLU A 372 34.06 -6.89 -8.63
N TRP A 373 34.65 -8.08 -8.62
CA TRP A 373 35.89 -8.37 -9.33
C TRP A 373 35.67 -9.47 -10.36
N LYS A 374 36.01 -9.18 -11.62
CA LYS A 374 35.94 -10.12 -12.74
C LYS A 374 37.35 -10.47 -13.22
N PRO A 375 38.07 -11.37 -12.53
CA PRO A 375 39.42 -11.78 -12.97
C PRO A 375 39.41 -12.41 -14.35
N TRP A 376 38.37 -13.19 -14.67
CA TRP A 376 38.10 -13.82 -15.97
C TRP A 376 36.66 -13.60 -16.37
N GLU A 377 36.33 -13.76 -17.65
CA GLU A 377 34.93 -13.62 -18.14
C GLU A 377 33.95 -14.59 -17.47
N SER A 378 34.42 -15.77 -17.12
CA SER A 378 33.61 -16.83 -16.49
C SER A 378 33.54 -16.76 -14.96
N LEU A 379 34.28 -15.87 -14.30
CA LEU A 379 34.35 -15.77 -12.84
C LEU A 379 34.07 -14.35 -12.37
N THR A 380 33.02 -14.22 -11.58
CA THR A 380 32.69 -12.97 -10.87
C THR A 380 32.76 -13.23 -9.36
N LEU A 381 33.51 -12.42 -8.65
CA LEU A 381 33.58 -12.39 -7.19
C LEU A 381 32.94 -11.10 -6.70
N ARG A 382 32.06 -11.20 -5.73
CA ARG A 382 31.34 -10.06 -5.12
C ARG A 382 31.39 -10.13 -3.61
#